data_d1f907642a5fd10e26b5e8b6d596243c
#
_entry.id   d1f907642a5fd10e26b5e8b6d596243c
#
_cell.length_a   1.000
_cell.length_b   1.000
_cell.length_c   1.000
_cell.angle_alpha   90.00
_cell.angle_beta   90.00
_cell.angle_gamma   90.00
#
_symmetry.space_group_name_H-M   'P 1'
#
loop_
_entity.id
_entity.type
_entity.pdbx_description
1 polymer ?
#
loop_
_entity_poly.entity_id
_entity_poly.type
_entity_poly.pdbx_seq_one_letter_code
_entity_poly.pdbx_strand_id
1 'polypeptide(L)'
;MRVPTPASRIAIAAPNAAAVAAGIRLASDGGNAVDAALAAVLVAAVTEPGVVSAAGGAFVTIAQADGSPVVSVDGNVEMPGRGLPTERFGRGVRDVTCGYGGGVTMTVGHGSVATPGALAGIDLAHSRFGRAPWHEVVAPAVETARAGFPLGHASHHYLEYTHESLFGVDAESHAALHRADGTLLDVGETVHVEGLADTLELIATEGAGVFYTGDLARCIAEDMAANDGILTAHDLAAYQAVIRPALPVRVGDWALDTNPTPAVGGVVLAAMLALMDGRPRGPWLAEDIVHLVDVQRAVLAHRSERLDVAANLTEEAERLLELASKGDLARLHTAPNTVHISVVDEHGAACAVTSSAGYGSGVMAPGTGLWLNNCLGEQELNRHGLHKATPGERLLSNMAPTVGRTAAGAVLAAGSPGADRITTALAQVLAGIANGGLSLTEAIDHPRVHVRNAATDPRVDFEEDLDLPALDLPTQSYPARSMYFGGVSVAKREDDGTLCAAGDSRRTAAVAVSEP
;
A
#
# COMPACT_ATOMS: atom_id res chain seq x y z
N MET A 1 -30.22 1.93 24.91
CA MET A 1 -30.46 1.55 23.50
C MET A 1 -29.84 2.62 22.64
N ARG A 2 -28.81 2.29 21.81
CA ARG A 2 -28.33 3.21 20.76
C ARG A 2 -29.44 3.29 19.69
N VAL A 3 -29.74 4.50 19.24
CA VAL A 3 -30.54 4.70 18.03
C VAL A 3 -29.73 4.06 16.88
N PRO A 4 -30.31 3.16 16.07
CA PRO A 4 -29.60 2.60 14.93
C PRO A 4 -29.13 3.75 14.04
N THR A 5 -27.83 3.82 13.77
CA THR A 5 -27.30 4.74 12.78
C THR A 5 -27.78 4.27 11.41
N PRO A 6 -28.30 5.14 10.53
CA PRO A 6 -28.74 4.71 9.20
C PRO A 6 -27.56 4.12 8.43
N ALA A 7 -27.81 3.09 7.64
CA ALA A 7 -26.87 2.53 6.70
C ALA A 7 -26.32 3.62 5.78
N SER A 8 -25.05 3.53 5.42
CA SER A 8 -24.42 4.43 4.45
C SER A 8 -24.22 3.69 3.12
N ARG A 9 -24.58 4.33 2.02
CA ARG A 9 -24.23 3.81 0.69
C ARG A 9 -22.78 4.15 0.39
N ILE A 10 -22.04 3.16 -0.08
CA ILE A 10 -20.62 3.33 -0.45
C ILE A 10 -20.33 2.76 -1.84
N ALA A 11 -19.32 3.33 -2.50
CA ALA A 11 -18.56 2.67 -3.54
C ALA A 11 -17.23 2.20 -2.93
N ILE A 12 -16.82 0.98 -3.22
CA ILE A 12 -15.58 0.38 -2.70
C ILE A 12 -14.84 -0.38 -3.80
N ALA A 13 -13.52 -0.24 -3.81
CA ALA A 13 -12.59 -1.07 -4.57
C ALA A 13 -11.50 -1.60 -3.63
N ALA A 14 -11.25 -2.91 -3.67
CA ALA A 14 -10.32 -3.60 -2.77
C ALA A 14 -9.65 -4.79 -3.51
N PRO A 15 -8.58 -5.40 -2.96
CA PRO A 15 -7.81 -6.44 -3.65
C PRO A 15 -8.62 -7.70 -3.96
N ASN A 16 -9.66 -8.01 -3.20
CA ASN A 16 -10.50 -9.20 -3.41
C ASN A 16 -11.94 -9.03 -2.90
N ALA A 17 -12.80 -9.99 -3.25
CA ALA A 17 -14.22 -9.96 -2.92
C ALA A 17 -14.50 -10.03 -1.40
N ALA A 18 -13.66 -10.72 -0.61
CA ALA A 18 -13.84 -10.80 0.84
C ALA A 18 -13.63 -9.43 1.51
N ALA A 19 -12.60 -8.70 1.08
CA ALA A 19 -12.34 -7.34 1.55
C ALA A 19 -13.48 -6.37 1.15
N VAL A 20 -14.00 -6.48 -0.08
CA VAL A 20 -15.18 -5.71 -0.53
C VAL A 20 -16.39 -6.03 0.33
N ALA A 21 -16.68 -7.31 0.57
CA ALA A 21 -17.82 -7.74 1.38
C ALA A 21 -17.75 -7.21 2.82
N ALA A 22 -16.56 -7.18 3.42
CA ALA A 22 -16.33 -6.59 4.74
C ALA A 22 -16.69 -5.09 4.77
N GLY A 23 -16.21 -4.31 3.79
CA GLY A 23 -16.54 -2.89 3.69
C GLY A 23 -18.04 -2.63 3.49
N ILE A 24 -18.68 -3.37 2.60
CA ILE A 24 -20.15 -3.28 2.37
C ILE A 24 -20.91 -3.61 3.66
N ARG A 25 -20.53 -4.67 4.37
CA ARG A 25 -21.15 -5.04 5.65
C ARG A 25 -21.09 -3.90 6.65
N LEU A 26 -19.89 -3.33 6.88
CA LEU A 26 -19.73 -2.24 7.84
C LEU A 26 -20.57 -1.01 7.48
N ALA A 27 -20.65 -0.64 6.20
CA ALA A 27 -21.47 0.46 5.74
C ALA A 27 -22.97 0.18 5.94
N SER A 28 -23.42 -1.05 5.67
CA SER A 28 -24.82 -1.49 5.87
C SER A 28 -25.20 -1.52 7.36
N ASP A 29 -24.25 -1.83 8.25
CA ASP A 29 -24.46 -1.84 9.70
C ASP A 29 -24.34 -0.44 10.34
N GLY A 30 -24.23 0.62 9.52
CA GLY A 30 -24.20 2.02 9.96
C GLY A 30 -22.82 2.62 10.17
N GLY A 31 -21.76 1.92 9.76
CA GLY A 31 -20.40 2.46 9.66
C GLY A 31 -20.29 3.52 8.54
N ASN A 32 -19.22 4.30 8.56
CA ASN A 32 -18.91 5.28 7.54
C ASN A 32 -17.83 4.75 6.54
N ALA A 33 -17.41 5.61 5.58
CA ALA A 33 -16.38 5.24 4.60
C ALA A 33 -15.05 4.81 5.27
N VAL A 34 -14.71 5.37 6.43
CA VAL A 34 -13.50 4.99 7.17
C VAL A 34 -13.65 3.58 7.74
N ASP A 35 -14.75 3.28 8.46
CA ASP A 35 -15.00 1.95 9.02
C ASP A 35 -14.97 0.87 7.94
N ALA A 36 -15.61 1.15 6.79
CA ALA A 36 -15.63 0.25 5.64
C ALA A 36 -14.24 -0.02 5.07
N ALA A 37 -13.42 1.03 4.92
CA ALA A 37 -12.05 0.90 4.41
C ALA A 37 -11.14 0.14 5.39
N LEU A 38 -11.29 0.39 6.70
CA LEU A 38 -10.49 -0.26 7.74
C LEU A 38 -10.85 -1.75 7.89
N ALA A 39 -12.14 -2.11 7.84
CA ALA A 39 -12.55 -3.51 7.82
C ALA A 39 -12.02 -4.23 6.57
N ALA A 40 -12.09 -3.60 5.40
CA ALA A 40 -11.58 -4.15 4.16
C ALA A 40 -10.06 -4.38 4.18
N VAL A 41 -9.26 -3.45 4.73
CA VAL A 41 -7.80 -3.64 4.82
C VAL A 41 -7.41 -4.71 5.84
N LEU A 42 -8.15 -4.86 6.94
CA LEU A 42 -7.93 -5.94 7.91
C LEU A 42 -8.24 -7.32 7.28
N VAL A 43 -9.31 -7.43 6.49
CA VAL A 43 -9.60 -8.67 5.73
C VAL A 43 -8.52 -8.89 4.65
N ALA A 44 -8.05 -7.87 3.95
CA ALA A 44 -6.96 -8.01 3.00
C ALA A 44 -5.66 -8.48 3.67
N ALA A 45 -5.37 -8.02 4.89
CA ALA A 45 -4.22 -8.49 5.68
C ALA A 45 -4.30 -9.99 6.07
N VAL A 46 -5.51 -10.57 6.08
CA VAL A 46 -5.73 -12.02 6.22
C VAL A 46 -5.60 -12.74 4.88
N THR A 47 -6.22 -12.22 3.83
CA THR A 47 -6.46 -12.93 2.56
C THR A 47 -5.40 -12.75 1.50
N GLU A 48 -4.39 -11.90 1.74
CA GLU A 48 -3.29 -11.65 0.81
C GLU A 48 -1.92 -12.03 1.43
N PRO A 49 -1.69 -13.31 1.74
CA PRO A 49 -0.43 -13.78 2.34
C PRO A 49 0.77 -13.44 1.43
N GLY A 50 1.87 -13.03 2.06
CA GLY A 50 3.08 -12.62 1.36
C GLY A 50 3.06 -11.19 0.78
N VAL A 51 1.90 -10.54 0.72
CA VAL A 51 1.73 -9.21 0.13
C VAL A 51 1.48 -8.15 1.20
N VAL A 52 0.62 -8.45 2.16
CA VAL A 52 0.26 -7.56 3.27
C VAL A 52 0.09 -8.34 4.57
N SER A 53 0.27 -7.66 5.69
CA SER A 53 0.05 -8.20 7.03
C SER A 53 -0.33 -7.08 7.99
N ALA A 54 -1.08 -7.40 9.05
CA ALA A 54 -1.32 -6.48 10.17
C ALA A 54 -0.02 -6.05 10.88
N ALA A 55 1.05 -6.86 10.74
CA ALA A 55 2.39 -6.54 11.22
C ALA A 55 3.26 -5.80 10.16
N GLY A 56 2.65 -5.07 9.24
CA GLY A 56 3.28 -4.20 8.25
C GLY A 56 3.20 -2.72 8.59
N GLY A 57 3.24 -1.88 7.54
CA GLY A 57 2.97 -0.44 7.59
C GLY A 57 1.73 -0.08 6.79
N ALA A 58 1.08 1.04 7.14
CA ALA A 58 -0.07 1.56 6.41
C ALA A 58 -0.12 3.10 6.42
N PHE A 59 -0.68 3.68 5.36
CA PHE A 59 -1.16 5.05 5.33
C PHE A 59 -2.65 5.08 5.04
N VAL A 60 -3.37 5.94 5.75
CA VAL A 60 -4.81 6.16 5.58
C VAL A 60 -5.05 7.64 5.29
N THR A 61 -5.43 7.97 4.07
CA THR A 61 -5.76 9.36 3.67
C THR A 61 -7.28 9.54 3.70
N ILE A 62 -7.75 10.52 4.46
CA ILE A 62 -9.17 10.70 4.82
C ILE A 62 -9.64 12.10 4.48
N ALA A 63 -10.70 12.19 3.67
CA ALA A 63 -11.48 13.39 3.42
C ALA A 63 -12.88 13.22 4.02
N GLN A 64 -13.22 14.03 5.03
CA GLN A 64 -14.55 13.98 5.67
C GLN A 64 -15.59 14.75 4.84
N ALA A 65 -16.87 14.31 4.92
CA ALA A 65 -17.98 14.93 4.18
C ALA A 65 -18.26 16.40 4.57
N ASP A 66 -17.85 16.82 5.77
CA ASP A 66 -18.08 18.16 6.31
C ASP A 66 -17.13 19.24 5.74
N GLY A 67 -16.20 18.86 4.86
CA GLY A 67 -15.22 19.75 4.27
C GLY A 67 -14.03 20.09 5.17
N SER A 68 -13.86 19.42 6.29
CA SER A 68 -12.67 19.52 7.14
C SER A 68 -11.39 19.26 6.32
N PRO A 69 -10.22 19.80 6.75
CA PRO A 69 -8.95 19.54 6.09
C PRO A 69 -8.67 18.05 5.95
N VAL A 70 -8.18 17.65 4.78
CA VAL A 70 -7.79 16.25 4.52
C VAL A 70 -6.58 15.90 5.36
N VAL A 71 -6.60 14.70 5.93
CA VAL A 71 -5.51 14.19 6.76
C VAL A 71 -4.97 12.88 6.22
N SER A 72 -3.69 12.61 6.50
CA SER A 72 -3.06 11.33 6.29
C SER A 72 -2.65 10.76 7.66
N VAL A 73 -3.17 9.59 8.01
CA VAL A 73 -2.73 8.84 9.18
C VAL A 73 -1.51 8.03 8.77
N ASP A 74 -0.38 8.34 9.40
CA ASP A 74 0.91 7.68 9.21
C ASP A 74 1.06 6.56 10.23
N GLY A 75 0.74 5.34 9.82
CA GLY A 75 1.01 4.08 10.48
C GLY A 75 2.11 3.30 9.77
N ASN A 76 3.10 3.98 9.18
CA ASN A 76 4.23 3.33 8.52
C ASN A 76 5.20 2.73 9.56
N VAL A 77 6.06 1.84 9.09
CA VAL A 77 7.06 1.17 9.93
C VAL A 77 8.18 2.11 10.39
N GLU A 78 8.78 1.80 11.54
CA GLU A 78 9.96 2.50 12.09
C GLU A 78 11.18 1.60 12.12
N MET A 79 12.36 2.22 12.12
CA MET A 79 13.62 1.55 12.44
C MET A 79 13.59 1.05 13.88
N PRO A 80 13.70 -0.25 14.14
CA PRO A 80 13.79 -0.82 15.50
C PRO A 80 15.20 -0.72 16.09
N GLY A 81 15.39 -1.26 17.28
CA GLY A 81 16.68 -1.40 17.92
C GLY A 81 16.95 -0.37 19.03
N ARG A 82 15.90 0.28 19.56
CA ARG A 82 16.03 1.18 20.70
C ARG A 82 16.71 0.49 21.88
N GLY A 83 17.85 1.05 22.31
CA GLY A 83 18.62 0.55 23.46
C GLY A 83 19.50 -0.67 23.16
N LEU A 84 19.52 -1.18 21.94
CA LEU A 84 20.42 -2.27 21.57
C LEU A 84 21.87 -1.76 21.34
N PRO A 85 22.88 -2.56 21.70
CA PRO A 85 24.26 -2.27 21.37
C PRO A 85 24.51 -2.43 19.86
N THR A 86 25.49 -1.69 19.32
CA THR A 86 25.79 -1.62 17.88
C THR A 86 26.13 -2.97 17.25
N GLU A 87 26.66 -3.89 18.03
CA GLU A 87 27.06 -5.24 17.60
C GLU A 87 25.85 -6.14 17.24
N ARG A 88 24.64 -5.74 17.62
CA ARG A 88 23.41 -6.46 17.27
C ARG A 88 22.94 -6.13 15.86
N PHE A 89 23.34 -4.98 15.31
CA PHE A 89 22.90 -4.55 13.99
C PHE A 89 23.65 -5.32 12.88
N GLY A 90 22.99 -5.54 11.74
CA GLY A 90 23.52 -6.30 10.61
C GLY A 90 23.40 -7.82 10.73
N ARG A 91 22.70 -8.33 11.75
CA ARG A 91 22.49 -9.76 12.00
C ARG A 91 21.08 -10.21 11.66
N GLY A 92 20.82 -11.51 11.74
CA GLY A 92 19.51 -12.12 11.57
C GLY A 92 18.94 -12.01 10.16
N VAL A 93 19.79 -11.83 9.15
CA VAL A 93 19.38 -11.62 7.76
C VAL A 93 20.10 -12.53 6.78
N ARG A 94 19.46 -12.76 5.63
CA ARG A 94 20.01 -13.39 4.43
C ARG A 94 19.42 -12.73 3.19
N ASP A 95 20.15 -12.76 2.09
CA ASP A 95 19.63 -12.28 0.81
C ASP A 95 18.95 -13.42 0.04
N VAL A 96 17.82 -13.10 -0.56
CA VAL A 96 17.07 -13.96 -1.47
C VAL A 96 16.88 -13.24 -2.79
N THR A 97 17.28 -13.87 -3.88
CA THR A 97 17.03 -13.39 -5.25
C THR A 97 15.97 -14.26 -5.90
N CYS A 98 14.91 -13.67 -6.41
CA CYS A 98 13.84 -14.37 -7.11
C CYS A 98 13.48 -13.68 -8.43
N GLY A 99 12.80 -14.42 -9.33
CA GLY A 99 12.40 -13.94 -10.67
C GLY A 99 11.21 -12.97 -10.66
N TYR A 100 10.60 -12.72 -9.50
CA TYR A 100 9.45 -11.81 -9.38
C TYR A 100 9.77 -10.41 -9.88
N GLY A 101 8.81 -9.80 -10.62
CA GLY A 101 8.94 -8.43 -11.09
C GLY A 101 10.14 -8.16 -12.02
N GLY A 102 10.63 -9.18 -12.73
CA GLY A 102 11.80 -9.07 -13.62
C GLY A 102 13.15 -9.27 -12.91
N GLY A 103 13.12 -9.82 -11.70
CA GLY A 103 14.28 -10.11 -10.87
C GLY A 103 14.47 -9.08 -9.75
N VAL A 104 14.35 -9.55 -8.49
CA VAL A 104 14.56 -8.74 -7.30
C VAL A 104 15.43 -9.50 -6.30
N THR A 105 16.36 -8.79 -5.67
CA THR A 105 17.09 -9.26 -4.50
C THR A 105 16.57 -8.53 -3.27
N MET A 106 16.16 -9.28 -2.27
CA MET A 106 15.61 -8.76 -1.01
C MET A 106 16.37 -9.35 0.17
N THR A 107 16.55 -8.57 1.22
CA THR A 107 17.09 -9.03 2.49
C THR A 107 15.95 -9.47 3.40
N VAL A 108 16.00 -10.69 3.95
CA VAL A 108 14.91 -11.34 4.68
C VAL A 108 15.41 -11.96 6.00
N GLY A 109 14.50 -12.43 6.84
CA GLY A 109 14.78 -12.98 8.16
C GLY A 109 14.45 -12.01 9.29
N HIS A 110 14.67 -12.41 10.56
CA HIS A 110 14.30 -11.65 11.75
C HIS A 110 14.95 -10.24 11.80
N GLY A 111 16.19 -10.10 11.28
CA GLY A 111 16.87 -8.81 11.19
C GLY A 111 16.30 -7.87 10.11
N SER A 112 15.43 -8.33 9.23
CA SER A 112 14.77 -7.50 8.22
C SER A 112 13.45 -6.87 8.71
N VAL A 113 12.98 -7.25 9.90
CA VAL A 113 11.70 -6.82 10.46
C VAL A 113 11.82 -5.41 11.05
N ALA A 114 11.07 -4.48 10.49
CA ALA A 114 10.90 -3.13 11.04
C ALA A 114 9.80 -3.13 12.12
N THR A 115 9.79 -2.12 13.01
CA THR A 115 8.71 -1.93 13.99
C THR A 115 7.38 -1.73 13.24
N PRO A 116 6.40 -2.64 13.39
CA PRO A 116 5.13 -2.56 12.69
C PRO A 116 4.30 -1.36 13.11
N GLY A 117 3.60 -0.74 12.15
CA GLY A 117 2.78 0.43 12.41
C GLY A 117 1.36 0.37 11.87
N ALA A 118 1.05 -0.60 10.98
CA ALA A 118 -0.25 -0.68 10.31
C ALA A 118 -1.41 -0.72 11.30
N LEU A 119 -1.34 -1.60 12.31
CA LEU A 119 -2.43 -1.76 13.28
C LEU A 119 -2.64 -0.49 14.13
N ALA A 120 -1.57 0.19 14.55
CA ALA A 120 -1.68 1.46 15.27
C ALA A 120 -2.26 2.58 14.38
N GLY A 121 -1.89 2.60 13.09
CA GLY A 121 -2.46 3.54 12.13
C GLY A 121 -3.95 3.31 11.89
N ILE A 122 -4.36 2.06 11.75
CA ILE A 122 -5.77 1.64 11.60
C ILE A 122 -6.56 2.03 12.87
N ASP A 123 -6.06 1.74 14.06
CA ASP A 123 -6.70 2.10 15.33
C ASP A 123 -6.84 3.63 15.50
N LEU A 124 -5.78 4.38 15.19
CA LEU A 124 -5.81 5.85 15.24
C LEU A 124 -6.82 6.42 14.23
N ALA A 125 -6.87 5.90 12.99
CA ALA A 125 -7.85 6.29 11.99
C ALA A 125 -9.28 5.99 12.47
N HIS A 126 -9.52 4.79 12.99
CA HIS A 126 -10.80 4.38 13.55
C HIS A 126 -11.22 5.27 14.74
N SER A 127 -10.37 5.43 15.75
CA SER A 127 -10.70 6.17 16.97
C SER A 127 -11.01 7.66 16.72
N ARG A 128 -10.49 8.24 15.63
CA ARG A 128 -10.66 9.66 15.27
C ARG A 128 -11.76 9.91 14.24
N PHE A 129 -11.98 8.97 13.33
CA PHE A 129 -12.82 9.19 12.14
C PHE A 129 -13.83 8.07 11.92
N GLY A 130 -13.72 6.94 12.61
CA GLY A 130 -14.68 5.84 12.57
C GLY A 130 -15.95 6.14 13.37
N ARG A 131 -16.99 5.35 13.10
CA ARG A 131 -18.30 5.44 13.74
C ARG A 131 -18.72 4.11 14.36
N ALA A 132 -18.40 3.01 13.70
CA ALA A 132 -18.70 1.64 14.17
C ALA A 132 -17.87 1.30 15.42
N PRO A 133 -18.32 0.41 16.32
CA PRO A 133 -17.50 -0.12 17.37
C PRO A 133 -16.26 -0.85 16.81
N TRP A 134 -15.12 -0.74 17.50
CA TRP A 134 -13.85 -1.36 17.04
C TRP A 134 -13.99 -2.86 16.75
N HIS A 135 -14.63 -3.60 17.65
CA HIS A 135 -14.80 -5.04 17.49
C HIS A 135 -15.61 -5.41 16.23
N GLU A 136 -16.56 -4.57 15.81
CA GLU A 136 -17.31 -4.77 14.57
C GLU A 136 -16.44 -4.53 13.33
N VAL A 137 -15.48 -3.58 13.39
CA VAL A 137 -14.52 -3.33 12.30
C VAL A 137 -13.56 -4.50 12.13
N VAL A 138 -13.15 -5.15 13.22
CA VAL A 138 -12.22 -6.30 13.18
C VAL A 138 -12.93 -7.63 12.90
N ALA A 139 -14.20 -7.77 13.28
CA ALA A 139 -14.95 -9.02 13.20
C ALA A 139 -14.91 -9.71 11.83
N PRO A 140 -15.02 -9.02 10.67
CA PRO A 140 -14.91 -9.67 9.37
C PRO A 140 -13.56 -10.36 9.14
N ALA A 141 -12.46 -9.80 9.65
CA ALA A 141 -11.14 -10.40 9.55
C ALA A 141 -11.03 -11.65 10.45
N VAL A 142 -11.57 -11.61 11.68
CA VAL A 142 -11.66 -12.77 12.57
C VAL A 142 -12.45 -13.90 11.93
N GLU A 143 -13.63 -13.60 11.41
CA GLU A 143 -14.50 -14.57 10.74
C GLU A 143 -13.81 -15.21 9.52
N THR A 144 -13.14 -14.39 8.70
CA THR A 144 -12.39 -14.83 7.52
C THR A 144 -11.22 -15.75 7.91
N ALA A 145 -10.42 -15.37 8.91
CA ALA A 145 -9.31 -16.18 9.38
C ALA A 145 -9.78 -17.52 9.97
N ARG A 146 -10.90 -17.51 10.72
CA ARG A 146 -11.48 -18.72 11.34
C ARG A 146 -12.08 -19.68 10.33
N ALA A 147 -12.73 -19.17 9.30
CA ALA A 147 -13.30 -19.99 8.23
C ALA A 147 -12.25 -20.52 7.25
N GLY A 148 -11.08 -19.90 7.19
CA GLY A 148 -10.14 -20.04 6.08
C GLY A 148 -10.60 -19.23 4.87
N PHE A 149 -9.70 -19.02 3.94
CA PHE A 149 -9.95 -18.19 2.76
C PHE A 149 -9.30 -18.80 1.50
N PRO A 150 -9.87 -18.60 0.31
CA PRO A 150 -9.26 -19.08 -0.92
C PRO A 150 -7.98 -18.29 -1.22
N LEU A 151 -6.89 -19.00 -1.59
CA LEU A 151 -5.66 -18.37 -2.05
C LEU A 151 -5.94 -17.53 -3.31
N GLY A 152 -5.71 -16.21 -3.21
CA GLY A 152 -5.94 -15.27 -4.30
C GLY A 152 -4.87 -15.39 -5.40
N HIS A 153 -5.24 -15.01 -6.63
CA HIS A 153 -4.34 -15.06 -7.79
C HIS A 153 -3.08 -14.19 -7.60
N ALA A 154 -3.23 -13.00 -7.01
CA ALA A 154 -2.10 -12.09 -6.80
C ALA A 154 -1.09 -12.64 -5.78
N SER A 155 -1.59 -13.19 -4.67
CA SER A 155 -0.75 -13.85 -3.66
C SER A 155 -0.11 -15.11 -4.20
N HIS A 156 -0.86 -15.97 -4.92
CA HIS A 156 -0.32 -17.17 -5.55
C HIS A 156 0.80 -16.82 -6.51
N HIS A 157 0.60 -15.87 -7.43
CA HIS A 157 1.63 -15.45 -8.37
C HIS A 157 2.92 -14.95 -7.68
N TYR A 158 2.81 -14.25 -6.55
CA TYR A 158 3.98 -13.88 -5.76
C TYR A 158 4.63 -15.10 -5.09
N LEU A 159 3.82 -15.99 -4.53
CA LEU A 159 4.29 -17.20 -3.85
C LEU A 159 4.96 -18.19 -4.80
N GLU A 160 4.57 -18.26 -6.09
CA GLU A 160 5.29 -19.08 -7.09
C GLU A 160 6.80 -18.82 -7.13
N TYR A 161 7.23 -17.59 -6.82
CA TYR A 161 8.64 -17.19 -6.79
C TYR A 161 9.29 -17.25 -5.40
N THR A 162 8.49 -17.34 -4.33
CA THR A 162 8.98 -17.08 -2.97
C THR A 162 8.63 -18.17 -1.96
N HIS A 163 7.71 -19.10 -2.28
CA HIS A 163 7.23 -20.07 -1.31
C HIS A 163 8.34 -20.97 -0.74
N GLU A 164 9.31 -21.43 -1.55
CA GLU A 164 10.40 -22.26 -1.06
C GLU A 164 11.46 -21.44 -0.32
N SER A 165 11.90 -20.34 -0.93
CA SER A 165 13.05 -19.58 -0.47
C SER A 165 12.76 -18.63 0.68
N LEU A 166 11.49 -18.25 0.88
CA LEU A 166 11.06 -17.26 1.86
C LEU A 166 10.04 -17.87 2.83
N PHE A 167 8.84 -18.18 2.38
CA PHE A 167 7.74 -18.62 3.24
C PHE A 167 7.80 -20.11 3.64
N GLY A 168 8.59 -20.92 2.97
CA GLY A 168 8.79 -22.33 3.30
C GLY A 168 9.87 -22.59 4.35
N VAL A 169 10.59 -21.56 4.79
CA VAL A 169 11.67 -21.69 5.79
C VAL A 169 11.11 -21.76 7.22
N ASP A 170 10.08 -21.00 7.51
CA ASP A 170 9.35 -21.04 8.77
C ASP A 170 8.31 -22.17 8.74
N ALA A 171 8.25 -22.98 9.81
CA ALA A 171 7.41 -24.18 9.84
C ALA A 171 5.90 -23.86 9.85
N GLU A 172 5.48 -22.81 10.60
CA GLU A 172 4.07 -22.39 10.66
C GLU A 172 3.65 -21.77 9.32
N SER A 173 4.52 -20.95 8.73
CA SER A 173 4.32 -20.38 7.39
C SER A 173 4.22 -21.46 6.30
N HIS A 174 5.13 -22.46 6.34
CA HIS A 174 5.08 -23.60 5.42
C HIS A 174 3.76 -24.34 5.55
N ALA A 175 3.35 -24.68 6.78
CA ALA A 175 2.11 -25.42 7.03
C ALA A 175 0.86 -24.69 6.54
N ALA A 176 0.84 -23.36 6.59
CA ALA A 176 -0.28 -22.55 6.12
C ALA A 176 -0.42 -22.49 4.58
N LEU A 177 0.69 -22.57 3.85
CA LEU A 177 0.75 -22.29 2.40
C LEU A 177 0.97 -23.53 1.53
N HIS A 178 1.30 -24.70 2.13
CA HIS A 178 1.63 -25.91 1.38
C HIS A 178 0.72 -27.08 1.74
N ARG A 179 0.57 -27.98 0.80
CA ARG A 179 -0.07 -29.29 0.99
C ARG A 179 0.85 -30.22 1.80
N ALA A 180 0.32 -31.35 2.24
CA ALA A 180 1.07 -32.35 2.99
C ALA A 180 2.26 -32.95 2.22
N ASP A 181 2.27 -32.88 0.88
CA ASP A 181 3.37 -33.31 0.04
C ASP A 181 4.44 -32.22 -0.18
N GLY A 182 4.27 -31.04 0.43
CA GLY A 182 5.18 -29.90 0.35
C GLY A 182 4.98 -29.00 -0.87
N THR A 183 3.97 -29.25 -1.72
CA THR A 183 3.67 -28.38 -2.86
C THR A 183 2.86 -27.16 -2.42
N LEU A 184 3.10 -26.01 -3.07
CA LEU A 184 2.32 -24.80 -2.84
C LEU A 184 0.83 -25.05 -3.13
N LEU A 185 -0.07 -24.44 -2.35
CA LEU A 185 -1.50 -24.43 -2.63
C LEU A 185 -1.78 -23.70 -3.95
N ASP A 186 -2.75 -24.20 -4.73
CA ASP A 186 -3.19 -23.56 -5.97
C ASP A 186 -4.17 -22.41 -5.71
N VAL A 187 -4.37 -21.56 -6.72
CA VAL A 187 -5.39 -20.52 -6.70
C VAL A 187 -6.77 -21.11 -6.39
N GLY A 188 -7.45 -20.55 -5.41
CA GLY A 188 -8.78 -20.97 -4.96
C GLY A 188 -8.77 -22.08 -3.90
N GLU A 189 -7.64 -22.72 -3.62
CA GLU A 189 -7.54 -23.63 -2.47
C GLU A 189 -7.59 -22.86 -1.16
N THR A 190 -8.14 -23.50 -0.13
CA THR A 190 -8.36 -22.86 1.16
C THR A 190 -7.07 -22.80 1.97
N VAL A 191 -6.67 -21.59 2.32
CA VAL A 191 -5.60 -21.30 3.27
C VAL A 191 -6.19 -21.27 4.68
N HIS A 192 -5.55 -21.98 5.60
CA HIS A 192 -5.80 -21.92 7.05
C HIS A 192 -4.53 -21.50 7.76
N VAL A 193 -4.59 -20.41 8.52
CA VAL A 193 -3.46 -19.90 9.29
C VAL A 193 -3.76 -20.12 10.76
N GLU A 194 -3.03 -21.05 11.39
CA GLU A 194 -3.22 -21.38 12.79
C GLU A 194 -2.90 -20.17 13.68
N GLY A 195 -3.67 -19.95 14.74
CA GLY A 195 -3.51 -18.84 15.70
C GLY A 195 -4.00 -17.48 15.20
N LEU A 196 -4.14 -17.25 13.88
CA LEU A 196 -4.48 -15.93 13.33
C LEU A 196 -5.86 -15.43 13.79
N ALA A 197 -6.87 -16.30 13.79
CA ALA A 197 -8.22 -15.93 14.24
C ALA A 197 -8.24 -15.54 15.71
N ASP A 198 -7.52 -16.27 16.58
CA ASP A 198 -7.46 -15.98 18.01
C ASP A 198 -6.68 -14.69 18.29
N THR A 199 -5.61 -14.45 17.55
CA THR A 199 -4.86 -13.18 17.60
C THR A 199 -5.72 -11.99 17.20
N LEU A 200 -6.49 -12.10 16.12
CA LEU A 200 -7.40 -11.05 15.67
C LEU A 200 -8.58 -10.85 16.64
N GLU A 201 -9.08 -11.92 17.27
CA GLU A 201 -10.13 -11.82 18.28
C GLU A 201 -9.63 -11.13 19.55
N LEU A 202 -8.38 -11.39 19.96
CA LEU A 202 -7.74 -10.65 21.04
C LEU A 202 -7.64 -9.15 20.72
N ILE A 203 -7.22 -8.81 19.49
CA ILE A 203 -7.17 -7.43 19.01
C ILE A 203 -8.57 -6.79 18.97
N ALA A 204 -9.60 -7.55 18.56
CA ALA A 204 -10.98 -7.07 18.53
C ALA A 204 -11.54 -6.74 19.91
N THR A 205 -11.19 -7.55 20.91
CA THR A 205 -11.74 -7.46 22.27
C THR A 205 -10.97 -6.51 23.18
N GLU A 206 -9.64 -6.51 23.10
CA GLU A 206 -8.76 -5.71 23.98
C GLU A 206 -8.21 -4.45 23.30
N GLY A 207 -8.42 -4.30 21.98
CA GLY A 207 -7.92 -3.19 21.18
C GLY A 207 -6.54 -3.45 20.56
N ALA A 208 -6.13 -2.59 19.62
CA ALA A 208 -4.86 -2.70 18.92
C ALA A 208 -3.63 -2.62 19.84
N GLY A 209 -3.78 -2.05 21.03
CA GLY A 209 -2.71 -1.89 22.02
C GLY A 209 -2.05 -3.20 22.44
N VAL A 210 -2.76 -4.34 22.41
CA VAL A 210 -2.21 -5.66 22.78
C VAL A 210 -1.06 -6.11 21.87
N PHE A 211 -1.02 -5.62 20.64
CA PHE A 211 0.07 -5.87 19.70
C PHE A 211 1.36 -5.13 20.10
N TYR A 212 1.25 -4.00 20.78
CA TYR A 212 2.39 -3.14 21.13
C TYR A 212 2.83 -3.31 22.58
N THR A 213 1.94 -3.80 23.45
CA THR A 213 2.21 -4.05 24.85
C THR A 213 1.53 -5.36 25.30
N GLY A 214 2.05 -6.02 26.31
CA GLY A 214 1.47 -7.28 26.81
C GLY A 214 2.09 -8.54 26.21
N ASP A 215 1.33 -9.65 26.21
CA ASP A 215 1.86 -10.97 25.89
C ASP A 215 2.24 -11.14 24.42
N LEU A 216 1.46 -10.55 23.51
CA LEU A 216 1.74 -10.61 22.07
C LEU A 216 3.05 -9.87 21.73
N ALA A 217 3.20 -8.64 22.23
CA ALA A 217 4.45 -7.88 22.08
C ALA A 217 5.66 -8.62 22.66
N ARG A 218 5.48 -9.25 23.82
CA ARG A 218 6.54 -10.03 24.48
C ARG A 218 6.92 -11.25 23.65
N CYS A 219 5.96 -12.01 23.14
CA CYS A 219 6.20 -13.17 22.28
C CYS A 219 7.03 -12.78 21.04
N ILE A 220 6.61 -11.72 20.33
CA ILE A 220 7.34 -11.21 19.17
C ILE A 220 8.77 -10.81 19.54
N ALA A 221 8.95 -10.04 20.62
CA ALA A 221 10.27 -9.55 21.03
C ALA A 221 11.21 -10.68 21.50
N GLU A 222 10.69 -11.71 22.17
CA GLU A 222 11.45 -12.90 22.59
C GLU A 222 11.93 -13.70 21.37
N ASP A 223 11.06 -13.92 20.38
CA ASP A 223 11.42 -14.60 19.14
C ASP A 223 12.49 -13.82 18.35
N MET A 224 12.30 -12.50 18.23
CA MET A 224 13.30 -11.61 17.62
C MET A 224 14.67 -11.73 18.30
N ALA A 225 14.69 -11.69 19.64
CA ALA A 225 15.93 -11.77 20.41
C ALA A 225 16.64 -13.13 20.25
N ALA A 226 15.88 -14.22 20.15
CA ALA A 226 16.39 -15.58 19.99
C ALA A 226 17.00 -15.82 18.60
N ASN A 227 16.58 -15.08 17.57
CA ASN A 227 16.95 -15.27 16.18
C ASN A 227 17.74 -14.09 15.57
N ASP A 228 18.49 -13.38 16.41
CA ASP A 228 19.32 -12.21 16.01
C ASP A 228 18.55 -11.04 15.36
N GLY A 229 17.24 -10.96 15.57
CA GLY A 229 16.43 -9.79 15.21
C GLY A 229 16.74 -8.60 16.11
N ILE A 230 16.33 -7.41 15.65
CA ILE A 230 16.58 -6.14 16.36
C ILE A 230 15.28 -5.45 16.83
N LEU A 231 14.11 -6.01 16.53
CA LEU A 231 12.84 -5.50 17.05
C LEU A 231 12.68 -5.90 18.52
N THR A 232 12.54 -4.90 19.40
CA THR A 232 12.45 -5.09 20.86
C THR A 232 11.06 -4.75 21.39
N ALA A 233 10.73 -5.22 22.59
CA ALA A 233 9.51 -4.80 23.30
C ALA A 233 9.49 -3.27 23.56
N HIS A 234 10.67 -2.63 23.67
CA HIS A 234 10.76 -1.18 23.80
C HIS A 234 10.36 -0.47 22.49
N ASP A 235 10.75 -1.01 21.33
CA ASP A 235 10.36 -0.47 20.03
C ASP A 235 8.84 -0.55 19.84
N LEU A 236 8.24 -1.70 20.14
CA LEU A 236 6.80 -1.90 20.08
C LEU A 236 6.06 -0.92 21.01
N ALA A 237 6.44 -0.88 22.28
CA ALA A 237 5.79 -0.02 23.27
C ALA A 237 5.97 1.49 23.00
N ALA A 238 7.04 1.89 22.33
CA ALA A 238 7.34 3.29 22.00
C ALA A 238 6.69 3.74 20.69
N TYR A 239 6.19 2.82 19.87
CA TYR A 239 5.61 3.15 18.57
C TYR A 239 4.33 3.98 18.72
N GLN A 240 4.20 5.02 17.87
CA GLN A 240 3.00 5.85 17.80
C GLN A 240 2.66 6.19 16.34
N ALA A 241 1.44 5.89 15.91
CA ALA A 241 0.91 6.40 14.66
C ALA A 241 0.65 7.91 14.77
N VAL A 242 0.74 8.64 13.64
CA VAL A 242 0.67 10.10 13.62
C VAL A 242 -0.34 10.59 12.59
N ILE A 243 -1.18 11.56 12.95
CA ILE A 243 -2.02 12.28 11.98
C ILE A 243 -1.22 13.46 11.42
N ARG A 244 -1.11 13.51 10.09
CA ARG A 244 -0.44 14.60 9.36
C ARG A 244 -1.44 15.35 8.48
N PRO A 245 -1.27 16.67 8.25
CA PRO A 245 -1.94 17.33 7.13
C PRO A 245 -1.58 16.60 5.82
N ALA A 246 -2.56 16.31 4.99
CA ALA A 246 -2.29 15.69 3.68
C ALA A 246 -1.56 16.66 2.75
N LEU A 247 -0.83 16.14 1.77
CA LEU A 247 -0.11 16.89 0.76
C LEU A 247 -1.06 17.24 -0.39
N PRO A 248 -1.40 18.51 -0.61
CA PRO A 248 -2.31 18.91 -1.69
C PRO A 248 -1.61 18.95 -3.05
N VAL A 249 -2.31 18.54 -4.10
CA VAL A 249 -1.91 18.69 -5.51
C VAL A 249 -3.12 19.00 -6.37
N ARG A 250 -2.97 19.90 -7.36
CA ARG A 250 -4.04 20.24 -8.31
C ARG A 250 -3.75 19.59 -9.66
N VAL A 251 -4.80 19.00 -10.25
CA VAL A 251 -4.74 18.39 -11.59
C VAL A 251 -6.07 18.70 -12.30
N GLY A 252 -6.05 19.52 -13.33
CA GLY A 252 -7.30 20.01 -13.94
C GLY A 252 -8.22 20.65 -12.89
N ASP A 253 -9.47 20.21 -12.85
CA ASP A 253 -10.48 20.69 -11.88
C ASP A 253 -10.42 19.97 -10.53
N TRP A 254 -9.53 19.00 -10.35
CA TRP A 254 -9.41 18.22 -9.14
C TRP A 254 -8.43 18.86 -8.15
N ALA A 255 -8.88 19.00 -6.91
CA ALA A 255 -8.03 19.17 -5.74
C ALA A 255 -7.81 17.78 -5.14
N LEU A 256 -6.61 17.23 -5.33
CA LEU A 256 -6.18 15.94 -4.80
C LEU A 256 -5.35 16.16 -3.54
N ASP A 257 -5.39 15.19 -2.64
CA ASP A 257 -4.62 15.16 -1.40
C ASP A 257 -4.04 13.76 -1.22
N THR A 258 -2.73 13.68 -0.95
CA THR A 258 -2.00 12.42 -0.76
C THR A 258 -1.16 12.46 0.52
N ASN A 259 -0.44 11.39 0.85
CA ASN A 259 0.39 11.36 2.06
C ASN A 259 1.67 12.21 1.91
N PRO A 260 2.02 12.99 2.96
CA PRO A 260 3.22 13.82 2.99
C PRO A 260 4.47 13.01 3.40
N THR A 261 5.62 13.68 3.48
CA THR A 261 6.83 13.12 4.13
C THR A 261 6.53 12.67 5.58
N PRO A 262 7.21 11.60 6.05
CA PRO A 262 8.38 10.92 5.48
C PRO A 262 8.08 9.89 4.38
N ALA A 263 6.83 9.68 3.98
CA ALA A 263 6.55 8.91 2.77
C ALA A 263 7.01 9.69 1.53
N VAL A 264 7.70 9.01 0.63
CA VAL A 264 8.15 9.61 -0.63
C VAL A 264 7.13 9.42 -1.75
N GLY A 265 6.26 8.42 -1.65
CA GLY A 265 5.29 8.07 -2.69
C GLY A 265 4.33 9.23 -3.02
N GLY A 266 3.73 9.84 -2.01
CA GLY A 266 2.83 11.00 -2.23
C GLY A 266 3.54 12.19 -2.85
N VAL A 267 4.77 12.49 -2.42
CA VAL A 267 5.59 13.58 -2.96
C VAL A 267 5.95 13.34 -4.43
N VAL A 268 6.36 12.12 -4.77
CA VAL A 268 6.69 11.70 -6.14
C VAL A 268 5.46 11.75 -7.05
N LEU A 269 4.31 11.27 -6.57
CA LEU A 269 3.04 11.36 -7.29
C LEU A 269 2.64 12.81 -7.53
N ALA A 270 2.70 13.67 -6.51
CA ALA A 270 2.37 15.08 -6.63
C ALA A 270 3.26 15.80 -7.66
N ALA A 271 4.56 15.51 -7.67
CA ALA A 271 5.49 16.06 -8.65
C ALA A 271 5.18 15.61 -10.08
N MET A 272 4.89 14.31 -10.28
CA MET A 272 4.49 13.79 -11.59
C MET A 272 3.20 14.45 -12.09
N LEU A 273 2.18 14.53 -11.24
CA LEU A 273 0.89 15.14 -11.60
C LEU A 273 1.03 16.63 -11.92
N ALA A 274 1.86 17.38 -11.17
CA ALA A 274 2.13 18.77 -11.47
C ALA A 274 2.81 18.97 -12.85
N LEU A 275 3.72 18.08 -13.24
CA LEU A 275 4.38 18.10 -14.56
C LEU A 275 3.47 17.60 -15.69
N MET A 276 2.43 16.82 -15.37
CA MET A 276 1.40 16.39 -16.32
C MET A 276 0.27 17.42 -16.49
N ASP A 277 0.38 18.61 -15.89
CA ASP A 277 -0.68 19.62 -15.91
C ASP A 277 -1.20 19.91 -17.33
N GLY A 278 -2.53 19.78 -17.50
CA GLY A 278 -3.21 19.94 -18.77
C GLY A 278 -2.99 18.82 -19.81
N ARG A 279 -2.37 17.66 -19.42
CA ARG A 279 -2.18 16.48 -20.28
C ARG A 279 -2.62 15.18 -19.58
N PRO A 280 -3.18 14.16 -20.33
CA PRO A 280 -3.63 14.27 -21.73
C PRO A 280 -4.86 15.19 -21.86
N ARG A 281 -5.16 15.66 -23.08
CA ARG A 281 -6.37 16.42 -23.39
C ARG A 281 -7.38 15.56 -24.14
N GLY A 282 -7.91 14.53 -23.48
CA GLY A 282 -8.71 13.48 -24.08
C GLY A 282 -7.99 12.13 -24.00
N PRO A 283 -8.25 11.17 -24.93
CA PRO A 283 -7.50 9.93 -25.01
C PRO A 283 -6.00 10.19 -25.16
N TRP A 284 -5.18 9.30 -24.58
CA TRP A 284 -3.73 9.39 -24.65
C TRP A 284 -3.23 9.33 -26.11
N LEU A 285 -2.45 10.31 -26.52
CA LEU A 285 -1.78 10.37 -27.83
C LEU A 285 -0.29 10.02 -27.66
N ALA A 286 0.37 9.72 -28.79
CA ALA A 286 1.80 9.40 -28.79
C ALA A 286 2.66 10.49 -28.12
N GLU A 287 2.36 11.77 -28.34
CA GLU A 287 3.05 12.90 -27.72
C GLU A 287 2.83 12.98 -26.21
N ASP A 288 1.66 12.53 -25.70
CA ASP A 288 1.39 12.46 -24.27
C ASP A 288 2.17 11.32 -23.62
N ILE A 289 2.34 10.19 -24.32
CA ILE A 289 3.16 9.07 -23.86
C ILE A 289 4.64 9.46 -23.78
N VAL A 290 5.18 10.18 -24.79
CA VAL A 290 6.55 10.71 -24.74
C VAL A 290 6.71 11.65 -23.54
N HIS A 291 5.79 12.60 -23.36
CA HIS A 291 5.81 13.53 -22.23
C HIS A 291 5.73 12.79 -20.88
N LEU A 292 4.85 11.80 -20.76
CA LEU A 292 4.72 10.97 -19.55
C LEU A 292 6.03 10.23 -19.24
N VAL A 293 6.71 9.66 -20.24
CA VAL A 293 8.01 9.02 -20.09
C VAL A 293 9.05 10.02 -19.59
N ASP A 294 9.08 11.23 -20.14
CA ASP A 294 10.01 12.29 -19.71
C ASP A 294 9.71 12.73 -18.26
N VAL A 295 8.43 12.88 -17.90
CA VAL A 295 8.01 13.19 -16.54
C VAL A 295 8.43 12.09 -15.56
N GLN A 296 8.14 10.83 -15.86
CA GLN A 296 8.55 9.71 -15.01
C GLN A 296 10.07 9.67 -14.86
N ARG A 297 10.80 9.76 -15.98
CA ARG A 297 12.26 9.80 -16.03
C ARG A 297 12.81 10.92 -15.14
N ALA A 298 12.26 12.11 -15.21
CA ALA A 298 12.70 13.28 -14.47
C ALA A 298 12.43 13.16 -12.95
N VAL A 299 11.22 12.79 -12.55
CA VAL A 299 10.82 12.74 -11.14
C VAL A 299 11.44 11.55 -10.42
N LEU A 300 11.42 10.38 -11.05
CA LEU A 300 12.07 9.18 -10.49
C LEU A 300 13.59 9.37 -10.44
N ALA A 301 14.09 10.22 -11.25
CA ALA A 301 15.43 10.74 -11.29
C ALA A 301 15.79 11.55 -10.06
N HIS A 302 15.11 12.59 -9.76
CA HIS A 302 15.34 13.44 -8.60
C HIS A 302 15.18 12.67 -7.29
N ARG A 303 14.21 11.74 -7.27
CA ARG A 303 13.92 10.95 -6.09
C ARG A 303 15.16 10.23 -5.56
N SER A 304 15.83 9.40 -6.32
CA SER A 304 16.88 8.55 -5.78
C SER A 304 18.27 9.20 -5.67
N GLU A 305 18.57 10.29 -6.41
CA GLU A 305 19.83 11.05 -6.19
C GLU A 305 19.74 12.01 -5.02
N ARG A 306 18.53 12.48 -4.72
CA ARG A 306 18.35 13.56 -3.77
C ARG A 306 17.36 13.25 -2.67
N LEU A 307 16.12 12.87 -3.02
CA LEU A 307 15.05 12.72 -2.05
C LEU A 307 15.29 11.53 -1.11
N ASP A 308 15.55 10.32 -1.66
CA ASP A 308 15.73 9.08 -0.88
C ASP A 308 17.02 9.08 -0.02
N VAL A 309 17.94 10.00 -0.28
CA VAL A 309 19.23 10.13 0.45
C VAL A 309 19.37 11.46 1.18
N ALA A 310 18.32 12.26 1.21
CA ALA A 310 18.34 13.59 1.81
C ALA A 310 18.55 13.53 3.33
N ALA A 311 19.44 14.35 3.85
CA ALA A 311 19.60 14.54 5.29
C ALA A 311 18.38 15.26 5.92
N ASN A 312 17.66 16.08 5.13
CA ASN A 312 16.39 16.69 5.46
C ASN A 312 15.38 16.37 4.35
N LEU A 313 14.65 15.29 4.56
CA LEU A 313 13.68 14.78 3.59
C LEU A 313 12.58 15.79 3.25
N THR A 314 12.10 16.54 4.25
CA THR A 314 11.01 17.52 4.04
C THR A 314 11.48 18.69 3.16
N GLU A 315 12.66 19.22 3.40
CA GLU A 315 13.23 20.31 2.58
C GLU A 315 13.45 19.87 1.12
N GLU A 316 13.98 18.66 0.91
CA GLU A 316 14.18 18.14 -0.45
C GLU A 316 12.85 17.81 -1.15
N ALA A 317 11.84 17.37 -0.40
CA ALA A 317 10.49 17.18 -0.93
C ALA A 317 9.86 18.51 -1.38
N GLU A 318 9.95 19.55 -0.58
CA GLU A 318 9.51 20.92 -0.94
C GLU A 318 10.23 21.43 -2.19
N ARG A 319 11.54 21.19 -2.28
CA ARG A 319 12.34 21.54 -3.45
C ARG A 319 11.92 20.79 -4.71
N LEU A 320 11.68 19.48 -4.61
CA LEU A 320 11.17 18.67 -5.73
C LEU A 320 9.84 19.24 -6.24
N LEU A 321 8.89 19.54 -5.34
CA LEU A 321 7.59 20.09 -5.70
C LEU A 321 7.70 21.48 -6.33
N GLU A 322 8.61 22.32 -5.84
CA GLU A 322 8.89 23.62 -6.43
C GLU A 322 9.45 23.50 -7.85
N LEU A 323 10.42 22.59 -8.08
CA LEU A 323 10.97 22.31 -9.41
C LEU A 323 9.91 21.75 -10.36
N ALA A 324 9.08 20.81 -9.89
CA ALA A 324 7.98 20.26 -10.68
C ALA A 324 6.97 21.34 -11.09
N SER A 325 6.62 22.25 -10.20
CA SER A 325 5.71 23.37 -10.50
C SER A 325 6.27 24.35 -11.56
N LYS A 326 7.60 24.36 -11.77
CA LYS A 326 8.31 25.17 -12.77
C LYS A 326 8.62 24.42 -14.06
N GLY A 327 8.41 23.10 -14.10
CA GLY A 327 8.71 22.25 -15.26
C GLY A 327 10.19 21.89 -15.45
N ASP A 328 11.02 21.94 -14.39
CA ASP A 328 12.49 21.84 -14.50
C ASP A 328 13.06 20.65 -13.69
N LEU A 329 13.23 19.45 -14.31
CA LEU A 329 13.74 18.25 -13.66
C LEU A 329 14.63 17.32 -14.50
N ALA A 330 15.58 16.64 -13.85
CA ALA A 330 16.48 15.62 -14.39
C ALA A 330 16.62 14.36 -13.48
N ARG A 331 16.83 13.20 -13.96
CA ARG A 331 16.68 11.72 -13.78
C ARG A 331 16.95 11.00 -12.45
N LEU A 332 16.35 9.74 -12.15
CA LEU A 332 16.79 8.52 -11.40
C LEU A 332 15.78 7.39 -11.01
N HIS A 333 16.09 6.40 -10.06
CA HIS A 333 15.68 4.98 -9.94
C HIS A 333 14.71 4.53 -8.83
N THR A 334 14.12 3.26 -8.89
CA THR A 334 13.08 2.73 -7.96
C THR A 334 12.82 1.21 -7.92
N ALA A 335 12.04 0.66 -6.92
CA ALA A 335 11.22 -0.61 -6.76
C ALA A 335 10.42 -0.69 -5.40
N PRO A 336 9.57 -1.61 -4.88
CA PRO A 336 8.60 -2.70 -5.03
C PRO A 336 7.18 -2.67 -4.32
N ASN A 337 6.56 -3.72 -3.65
CA ASN A 337 5.15 -4.23 -3.49
C ASN A 337 4.20 -3.66 -2.40
N THR A 338 2.78 -3.85 -2.58
CA THR A 338 1.74 -3.24 -1.70
C THR A 338 0.31 -3.67 -2.04
N VAL A 339 -0.71 -3.49 -1.13
CA VAL A 339 -2.16 -3.51 -1.43
C VAL A 339 -2.82 -2.16 -1.23
N HIS A 340 -3.99 -1.94 -1.87
CA HIS A 340 -4.75 -0.70 -1.76
C HIS A 340 -6.27 -0.93 -1.66
N ILE A 341 -6.96 -0.08 -0.87
CA ILE A 341 -8.41 -0.01 -0.71
C ILE A 341 -8.87 1.43 -0.91
N SER A 342 -9.93 1.62 -1.72
CA SER A 342 -10.60 2.90 -1.96
C SER A 342 -12.07 2.82 -1.56
N VAL A 343 -12.55 3.77 -0.76
CA VAL A 343 -13.97 3.88 -0.36
C VAL A 343 -14.44 5.33 -0.45
N VAL A 344 -15.62 5.54 -1.02
CA VAL A 344 -16.33 6.84 -1.01
C VAL A 344 -17.78 6.58 -0.62
N ASP A 345 -18.36 7.41 0.26
CA ASP A 345 -19.77 7.32 0.64
C ASP A 345 -20.66 8.34 -0.09
N GLU A 346 -21.97 8.15 0.01
CA GLU A 346 -22.98 9.01 -0.60
C GLU A 346 -22.98 10.45 -0.07
N HIS A 347 -22.37 10.68 1.09
CA HIS A 347 -22.26 12.00 1.70
C HIS A 347 -20.99 12.74 1.27
N GLY A 348 -20.11 12.09 0.52
CA GLY A 348 -18.85 12.65 0.03
C GLY A 348 -17.68 12.54 1.01
N ALA A 349 -17.74 11.62 1.99
CA ALA A 349 -16.53 11.20 2.69
C ALA A 349 -15.76 10.20 1.84
N ALA A 350 -14.43 10.30 1.85
CA ALA A 350 -13.53 9.41 1.14
C ALA A 350 -12.43 8.89 2.06
N CYS A 351 -12.09 7.61 1.91
CA CYS A 351 -10.99 6.96 2.62
C CYS A 351 -10.18 6.11 1.66
N ALA A 352 -8.89 6.40 1.54
CA ALA A 352 -7.92 5.66 0.77
C ALA A 352 -6.91 5.03 1.73
N VAL A 353 -6.76 3.70 1.70
CA VAL A 353 -5.83 2.95 2.57
C VAL A 353 -4.84 2.19 1.70
N THR A 354 -3.55 2.42 1.93
CA THR A 354 -2.49 1.62 1.33
C THR A 354 -1.68 0.96 2.45
N SER A 355 -1.47 -0.36 2.36
CA SER A 355 -0.76 -1.15 3.35
C SER A 355 0.24 -2.11 2.70
N SER A 356 1.39 -2.32 3.36
CA SER A 356 2.46 -3.18 2.87
C SER A 356 3.20 -3.87 4.02
N ALA A 357 3.64 -5.09 3.78
CA ALA A 357 4.61 -5.80 4.61
C ALA A 357 5.99 -5.91 3.93
N GLY A 358 6.27 -5.04 2.94
CA GLY A 358 7.40 -5.20 2.05
C GLY A 358 7.23 -6.44 1.17
N TYR A 359 8.25 -7.26 1.08
CA TYR A 359 8.21 -8.60 0.46
C TYR A 359 7.87 -9.71 1.48
N GLY A 360 7.69 -9.39 2.76
CA GLY A 360 7.64 -10.34 3.86
C GLY A 360 9.02 -10.81 4.32
N SER A 361 9.19 -11.00 5.61
CA SER A 361 10.47 -11.45 6.19
C SER A 361 10.72 -12.96 6.04
N GLY A 362 9.69 -13.73 5.70
CA GLY A 362 9.70 -15.19 5.79
C GLY A 362 9.55 -15.70 7.23
N VAL A 363 9.23 -14.82 8.17
CA VAL A 363 9.05 -15.13 9.60
C VAL A 363 7.60 -14.95 9.98
N MET A 364 7.03 -15.93 10.65
CA MET A 364 5.75 -15.83 11.34
C MET A 364 6.01 -15.67 12.85
N ALA A 365 5.33 -14.75 13.50
CA ALA A 365 5.41 -14.61 14.95
C ALA A 365 4.81 -15.87 15.62
N PRO A 366 5.56 -16.59 16.48
CA PRO A 366 5.19 -17.94 16.91
C PRO A 366 3.80 -18.04 17.54
N GLY A 367 2.97 -18.95 17.04
CA GLY A 367 1.61 -19.22 17.52
C GLY A 367 0.58 -18.12 17.26
N THR A 368 0.93 -17.06 16.52
CA THR A 368 0.04 -15.92 16.27
C THR A 368 -0.61 -15.90 14.90
N GLY A 369 -0.04 -16.63 13.95
CA GLY A 369 -0.43 -16.57 12.54
C GLY A 369 -0.07 -15.25 11.83
N LEU A 370 0.69 -14.36 12.44
CA LEU A 370 1.07 -13.07 11.87
C LEU A 370 2.42 -13.16 11.15
N TRP A 371 2.40 -13.02 9.82
CA TRP A 371 3.64 -12.80 9.04
C TRP A 371 4.22 -11.42 9.34
N LEU A 372 5.52 -11.39 9.64
CA LEU A 372 6.24 -10.16 9.92
C LEU A 372 6.79 -9.54 8.63
N ASN A 373 6.86 -8.20 8.60
CA ASN A 373 7.35 -7.44 7.47
C ASN A 373 8.87 -7.59 7.26
N ASN A 374 9.37 -7.25 6.05
CA ASN A 374 10.80 -7.11 5.78
C ASN A 374 11.20 -5.71 5.36
N CYS A 375 10.53 -4.68 5.83
CA CYS A 375 10.72 -3.31 5.33
C CYS A 375 12.15 -2.76 5.53
N LEU A 376 12.96 -3.30 6.46
CA LEU A 376 14.40 -3.00 6.53
C LEU A 376 15.18 -3.65 5.39
N GLY A 377 14.68 -4.75 4.84
CA GLY A 377 15.31 -5.51 3.75
C GLY A 377 14.91 -5.05 2.35
N GLU A 378 14.05 -4.06 2.22
CA GLU A 378 13.74 -3.39 0.96
C GLU A 378 14.89 -2.45 0.57
N GLN A 379 15.89 -2.99 -0.16
CA GLN A 379 17.16 -2.30 -0.43
C GLN A 379 16.97 -0.95 -1.14
N GLU A 380 15.96 -0.83 -1.97
CA GLU A 380 15.60 0.39 -2.70
C GLU A 380 15.03 1.52 -1.83
N LEU A 381 14.42 1.19 -0.70
CA LEU A 381 13.92 2.15 0.30
C LEU A 381 14.92 2.40 1.43
N ASN A 382 15.95 1.56 1.56
CA ASN A 382 17.00 1.65 2.57
C ASN A 382 18.35 2.03 1.93
N ARG A 383 18.39 3.16 1.22
CA ARG A 383 19.55 3.64 0.42
C ARG A 383 20.85 3.81 1.21
N HIS A 384 20.74 4.10 2.51
CA HIS A 384 21.92 4.18 3.38
C HIS A 384 22.43 2.79 3.82
N GLY A 385 21.70 1.73 3.49
CA GLY A 385 22.00 0.35 3.82
C GLY A 385 21.22 -0.18 5.02
N LEU A 386 21.27 -1.49 5.19
CA LEU A 386 20.59 -2.21 6.26
C LEU A 386 20.96 -1.65 7.64
N HIS A 387 19.97 -1.36 8.47
CA HIS A 387 20.11 -0.89 9.86
C HIS A 387 20.89 0.43 10.04
N LYS A 388 20.87 1.32 9.03
CA LYS A 388 21.58 2.62 9.10
C LYS A 388 20.70 3.79 9.54
N ALA A 389 19.37 3.65 9.49
CA ALA A 389 18.46 4.65 10.06
C ALA A 389 18.58 4.68 11.59
N THR A 390 18.16 5.77 12.21
CA THR A 390 18.14 5.90 13.68
C THR A 390 16.96 5.13 14.26
N PRO A 391 17.15 4.31 15.34
CA PRO A 391 16.01 3.66 15.99
C PRO A 391 14.89 4.65 16.36
N GLY A 392 13.67 4.35 15.89
CA GLY A 392 12.50 5.22 16.00
C GLY A 392 12.25 6.14 14.83
N GLU A 393 13.14 6.18 13.85
CA GLU A 393 12.94 6.92 12.61
C GLU A 393 11.97 6.17 11.68
N ARG A 394 11.01 6.89 11.09
CA ARG A 394 10.11 6.36 10.05
C ARG A 394 10.91 5.98 8.82
N LEU A 395 10.67 4.78 8.30
CA LEU A 395 11.28 4.35 7.05
C LEU A 395 10.58 5.03 5.85
N LEU A 396 11.31 5.11 4.73
CA LEU A 396 10.74 5.58 3.47
C LEU A 396 9.63 4.63 2.98
N SER A 397 8.70 5.16 2.18
CA SER A 397 7.62 4.37 1.60
C SER A 397 7.16 4.91 0.25
N ASN A 398 6.87 3.99 -0.69
CA ASN A 398 6.29 4.29 -2.00
C ASN A 398 4.77 4.47 -1.98
N MET A 399 4.12 4.11 -0.88
CA MET A 399 2.66 4.19 -0.75
C MET A 399 2.16 5.62 -0.97
N ALA A 400 1.08 5.76 -1.75
CA ALA A 400 0.49 7.03 -2.13
C ALA A 400 -1.05 6.99 -2.13
N PRO A 401 -1.71 6.63 -1.00
CA PRO A 401 -3.17 6.71 -0.93
C PRO A 401 -3.61 8.15 -1.14
N THR A 402 -4.53 8.35 -2.08
CA THR A 402 -4.94 9.66 -2.57
C THR A 402 -6.46 9.79 -2.49
N VAL A 403 -6.93 10.93 -2.03
CA VAL A 403 -8.34 11.34 -2.14
C VAL A 403 -8.44 12.63 -2.95
N GLY A 404 -9.62 12.95 -3.48
CA GLY A 404 -9.75 14.16 -4.27
C GLY A 404 -11.18 14.67 -4.36
N ARG A 405 -11.31 15.95 -4.66
CA ARG A 405 -12.60 16.63 -4.86
C ARG A 405 -12.54 17.63 -6.01
N THR A 406 -13.68 17.81 -6.66
CA THR A 406 -13.90 18.92 -7.59
C THR A 406 -14.78 19.99 -6.96
N ALA A 407 -14.74 21.18 -7.50
CA ALA A 407 -15.66 22.27 -7.10
C ALA A 407 -17.13 21.94 -7.41
N ALA A 408 -17.39 21.06 -8.37
CA ALA A 408 -18.74 20.57 -8.72
C ALA A 408 -19.30 19.54 -7.72
N GLY A 409 -18.46 19.01 -6.81
CA GLY A 409 -18.89 18.08 -5.76
C GLY A 409 -18.59 16.61 -6.02
N ALA A 410 -17.90 16.27 -7.11
CA ALA A 410 -17.36 14.92 -7.28
C ALA A 410 -16.27 14.65 -6.25
N VAL A 411 -16.18 13.39 -5.79
CA VAL A 411 -15.21 12.93 -4.78
C VAL A 411 -14.61 11.61 -5.23
N LEU A 412 -13.31 11.40 -5.04
CA LEU A 412 -12.67 10.12 -5.31
C LEU A 412 -11.74 9.68 -4.17
N ALA A 413 -11.54 8.37 -4.08
CA ALA A 413 -10.43 7.73 -3.39
C ALA A 413 -9.69 6.86 -4.40
N ALA A 414 -8.36 6.87 -4.40
CA ALA A 414 -7.53 6.16 -5.35
C ALA A 414 -6.21 5.71 -4.73
N GLY A 415 -5.65 4.63 -5.25
CA GLY A 415 -4.32 4.18 -4.93
C GLY A 415 -3.94 2.93 -5.72
N SER A 416 -2.72 2.46 -5.54
CA SER A 416 -2.18 1.31 -6.28
C SER A 416 -1.24 0.48 -5.41
N PRO A 417 -1.25 -0.83 -5.51
CA PRO A 417 -0.08 -1.65 -5.21
C PRO A 417 0.96 -1.54 -6.33
N GLY A 418 2.18 -2.05 -6.11
CA GLY A 418 3.14 -2.23 -7.20
C GLY A 418 4.45 -1.49 -7.03
N ALA A 419 4.87 -1.20 -5.80
CA ALA A 419 6.21 -0.71 -5.54
C ALA A 419 6.47 0.72 -6.06
N ASP A 420 7.54 0.87 -6.82
CA ASP A 420 7.87 2.08 -7.57
C ASP A 420 6.85 2.40 -8.66
N ARG A 421 6.19 1.35 -9.21
CA ARG A 421 5.10 1.51 -10.17
C ARG A 421 3.83 2.10 -9.56
N ILE A 422 3.71 2.17 -8.22
CA ILE A 422 2.59 2.84 -7.54
C ILE A 422 2.39 4.25 -8.09
N THR A 423 3.42 5.05 -8.07
CA THR A 423 3.33 6.47 -8.44
C THR A 423 3.15 6.67 -9.95
N THR A 424 3.81 5.85 -10.78
CA THR A 424 3.66 5.93 -12.23
C THR A 424 2.30 5.45 -12.72
N ALA A 425 1.76 4.38 -12.11
CA ALA A 425 0.41 3.91 -12.40
C ALA A 425 -0.66 4.92 -11.98
N LEU A 426 -0.55 5.47 -10.76
CA LEU A 426 -1.47 6.49 -10.27
C LEU A 426 -1.41 7.78 -11.10
N ALA A 427 -0.21 8.24 -11.47
CA ALA A 427 -0.07 9.44 -12.28
C ALA A 427 -0.78 9.29 -13.64
N GLN A 428 -0.64 8.12 -14.31
CA GLN A 428 -1.34 7.86 -15.57
C GLN A 428 -2.86 7.85 -15.40
N VAL A 429 -3.37 7.11 -14.42
CA VAL A 429 -4.82 6.99 -14.19
C VAL A 429 -5.43 8.32 -13.76
N LEU A 430 -4.82 9.01 -12.79
CA LEU A 430 -5.34 10.28 -12.27
C LEU A 430 -5.25 11.40 -13.33
N ALA A 431 -4.18 11.48 -14.13
CA ALA A 431 -4.11 12.42 -15.23
C ALA A 431 -5.14 12.10 -16.32
N GLY A 432 -5.36 10.82 -16.64
CA GLY A 432 -6.40 10.39 -17.58
C GLY A 432 -7.81 10.80 -17.14
N ILE A 433 -8.12 10.65 -15.85
CA ILE A 433 -9.40 11.09 -15.27
C ILE A 433 -9.50 12.61 -15.23
N ALA A 434 -8.50 13.29 -14.66
CA ALA A 434 -8.58 14.71 -14.32
C ALA A 434 -8.41 15.63 -15.53
N ASN A 435 -7.46 15.34 -16.41
CA ASN A 435 -7.16 16.15 -17.59
C ASN A 435 -7.79 15.56 -18.86
N GLY A 436 -7.77 14.22 -18.99
CA GLY A 436 -8.27 13.50 -20.17
C GLY A 436 -9.79 13.36 -20.19
N GLY A 437 -10.47 13.51 -19.06
CA GLY A 437 -11.91 13.29 -18.96
C GLY A 437 -12.34 11.84 -19.19
N LEU A 438 -11.42 10.88 -18.99
CA LEU A 438 -11.70 9.46 -19.15
C LEU A 438 -12.59 8.96 -18.01
N SER A 439 -13.46 8.01 -18.29
CA SER A 439 -14.16 7.24 -17.27
C SER A 439 -13.17 6.46 -16.42
N LEU A 440 -13.59 6.00 -15.22
CA LEU A 440 -12.73 5.20 -14.35
C LEU A 440 -12.18 3.96 -15.05
N THR A 441 -13.04 3.25 -15.79
CA THR A 441 -12.66 2.03 -16.52
C THR A 441 -11.68 2.33 -17.64
N GLU A 442 -11.93 3.35 -18.47
CA GLU A 442 -11.02 3.73 -19.54
C GLU A 442 -9.64 4.14 -19.02
N ALA A 443 -9.57 4.90 -17.92
CA ALA A 443 -8.32 5.33 -17.34
C ALA A 443 -7.53 4.17 -16.69
N ILE A 444 -8.21 3.24 -16.00
CA ILE A 444 -7.58 2.07 -15.37
C ILE A 444 -7.14 1.06 -16.42
N ASP A 445 -7.97 0.85 -17.43
CA ASP A 445 -7.73 -0.13 -18.49
C ASP A 445 -6.73 0.34 -19.55
N HIS A 446 -6.38 1.62 -19.57
CA HIS A 446 -5.36 2.12 -20.50
C HIS A 446 -4.03 1.35 -20.33
N PRO A 447 -3.39 0.90 -21.42
CA PRO A 447 -2.09 0.25 -21.37
C PRO A 447 -1.03 1.14 -20.69
N ARG A 448 -0.14 0.54 -19.91
CA ARG A 448 0.79 1.29 -19.06
C ARG A 448 2.21 1.31 -19.55
N VAL A 449 2.89 2.39 -19.19
CA VAL A 449 4.32 2.60 -19.35
C VAL A 449 4.95 2.93 -18.01
N HIS A 450 6.17 2.41 -17.77
CA HIS A 450 6.96 2.69 -16.60
C HIS A 450 8.43 2.89 -16.98
N VAL A 451 9.04 3.95 -16.48
CA VAL A 451 10.47 4.18 -16.65
C VAL A 451 11.24 3.46 -15.56
N ARG A 452 11.85 2.32 -15.92
CA ARG A 452 12.82 1.68 -15.06
C ARG A 452 14.14 2.44 -15.15
N ASN A 453 14.53 3.00 -14.04
CA ASN A 453 15.68 3.88 -14.02
C ASN A 453 16.83 3.24 -13.22
N ALA A 454 17.17 1.94 -13.47
CA ALA A 454 18.28 1.23 -12.85
C ALA A 454 19.64 1.71 -13.40
N ALA A 455 20.62 2.06 -12.53
CA ALA A 455 21.96 2.56 -12.94
C ALA A 455 22.64 1.66 -13.99
N THR A 456 22.32 0.36 -13.92
CA THR A 456 22.88 -0.67 -14.80
C THR A 456 21.98 -1.04 -15.97
N ASP A 457 20.68 -0.65 -15.96
CA ASP A 457 19.69 -1.07 -16.96
C ASP A 457 18.56 -0.04 -17.10
N PRO A 458 18.84 1.21 -17.53
CA PRO A 458 17.81 2.23 -17.73
C PRO A 458 17.00 1.88 -18.98
N ARG A 459 15.69 1.77 -18.85
CA ARG A 459 14.79 1.43 -19.97
C ARG A 459 13.36 1.86 -19.71
N VAL A 460 12.53 1.79 -20.74
CA VAL A 460 11.08 1.96 -20.66
C VAL A 460 10.42 0.60 -20.74
N ASP A 461 9.76 0.20 -19.67
CA ASP A 461 8.90 -0.98 -19.61
C ASP A 461 7.48 -0.57 -20.03
N PHE A 462 6.81 -1.37 -20.89
CA PHE A 462 5.48 -1.04 -21.40
C PHE A 462 4.65 -2.29 -21.67
N GLU A 463 3.33 -2.18 -21.67
CA GLU A 463 2.41 -3.24 -22.05
C GLU A 463 2.32 -3.34 -23.57
N GLU A 464 2.32 -4.55 -24.13
CA GLU A 464 2.41 -4.82 -25.59
C GLU A 464 1.25 -4.26 -26.40
N ASP A 465 0.11 -3.95 -25.78
CA ASP A 465 -1.04 -3.31 -26.39
C ASP A 465 -0.96 -1.77 -26.37
N LEU A 466 0.12 -1.19 -25.84
CA LEU A 466 0.42 0.24 -25.97
C LEU A 466 1.11 0.51 -27.33
N ASP A 467 0.53 1.40 -28.13
CA ASP A 467 1.22 1.94 -29.31
C ASP A 467 2.35 2.89 -28.86
N LEU A 468 3.49 2.28 -28.52
CA LEU A 468 4.63 3.00 -27.96
C LEU A 468 5.34 3.80 -29.07
N PRO A 469 5.44 5.15 -28.96
CA PRO A 469 6.20 5.95 -29.90
C PRO A 469 7.70 5.65 -29.80
N ALA A 470 8.47 6.10 -30.79
CA ALA A 470 9.93 6.00 -30.77
C ALA A 470 10.48 6.81 -29.57
N LEU A 471 11.32 6.18 -28.76
CA LEU A 471 11.95 6.76 -27.58
C LEU A 471 13.48 6.68 -27.69
N ASP A 472 14.18 7.52 -26.94
CA ASP A 472 15.66 7.54 -26.86
C ASP A 472 16.23 6.54 -25.83
N LEU A 473 15.39 5.75 -25.17
CA LEU A 473 15.74 4.71 -24.21
C LEU A 473 15.48 3.31 -24.75
N PRO A 474 16.23 2.29 -24.33
CA PRO A 474 15.86 0.90 -24.56
C PRO A 474 14.44 0.61 -24.05
N THR A 475 13.73 -0.29 -24.69
CA THR A 475 12.35 -0.64 -24.32
C THR A 475 12.22 -2.13 -24.04
N GLN A 476 11.34 -2.49 -23.12
CA GLN A 476 10.97 -3.86 -22.79
C GLN A 476 9.45 -3.99 -22.76
N SER A 477 8.91 -4.83 -23.63
CA SER A 477 7.48 -5.15 -23.62
C SER A 477 7.14 -6.23 -22.57
N TYR A 478 5.95 -6.11 -22.02
CA TYR A 478 5.31 -7.09 -21.14
C TYR A 478 3.94 -7.46 -21.72
N PRO A 479 3.40 -8.64 -21.39
CA PRO A 479 2.04 -8.99 -21.79
C PRO A 479 1.04 -7.91 -21.37
N ALA A 480 -0.03 -7.75 -22.14
CA ALA A 480 -1.14 -6.87 -21.79
C ALA A 480 -1.70 -7.21 -20.41
N ARG A 481 -2.05 -6.20 -19.64
CA ARG A 481 -2.56 -6.35 -18.25
C ARG A 481 -1.59 -7.04 -17.29
N SER A 482 -0.29 -6.81 -17.46
CA SER A 482 0.73 -7.40 -16.58
C SER A 482 0.66 -6.83 -15.16
N MET A 483 0.66 -7.72 -14.16
CA MET A 483 0.79 -7.37 -12.72
C MET A 483 2.01 -6.48 -12.41
N TYR A 484 3.03 -6.50 -13.26
CA TYR A 484 4.22 -5.68 -13.14
C TYR A 484 3.88 -4.19 -12.99
N PHE A 485 2.89 -3.69 -13.73
CA PHE A 485 2.51 -2.26 -13.76
C PHE A 485 1.58 -1.81 -12.63
N GLY A 486 1.53 -2.53 -11.52
CA GLY A 486 0.70 -2.19 -10.37
C GLY A 486 -0.75 -2.67 -10.51
N GLY A 487 -1.67 -1.99 -9.86
CA GLY A 487 -3.09 -2.36 -9.84
C GLY A 487 -3.95 -1.25 -9.24
N VAL A 488 -4.25 -0.19 -10.02
CA VAL A 488 -4.98 0.97 -9.52
C VAL A 488 -6.43 0.62 -9.19
N SER A 489 -6.86 0.98 -7.99
CA SER A 489 -8.25 0.89 -7.57
C SER A 489 -8.80 2.28 -7.26
N VAL A 490 -10.01 2.58 -7.76
CA VAL A 490 -10.67 3.87 -7.56
C VAL A 490 -12.11 3.65 -7.14
N ALA A 491 -12.54 4.35 -6.09
CA ALA A 491 -13.95 4.57 -5.76
C ALA A 491 -14.27 6.05 -5.97
N LYS A 492 -15.44 6.36 -6.52
CA LYS A 492 -15.83 7.73 -6.87
C LYS A 492 -17.30 7.97 -6.61
N ARG A 493 -17.61 9.17 -6.16
CA ARG A 493 -18.93 9.78 -6.20
C ARG A 493 -18.91 10.89 -7.23
N GLU A 494 -19.80 10.82 -8.21
CA GLU A 494 -19.96 11.87 -9.22
C GLU A 494 -20.59 13.13 -8.61
N ASP A 495 -20.60 14.23 -9.35
CA ASP A 495 -21.21 15.50 -8.96
C ASP A 495 -22.74 15.41 -8.78
N ASP A 496 -23.40 14.50 -9.50
CA ASP A 496 -24.82 14.21 -9.36
C ASP A 496 -25.14 13.25 -8.19
N GLY A 497 -24.12 12.79 -7.45
CA GLY A 497 -24.24 11.89 -6.34
C GLY A 497 -24.17 10.40 -6.69
N THR A 498 -24.03 10.04 -7.97
CA THR A 498 -23.87 8.65 -8.42
C THR A 498 -22.59 8.06 -7.86
N LEU A 499 -22.69 6.87 -7.26
CA LEU A 499 -21.54 6.11 -6.74
C LEU A 499 -21.05 5.14 -7.80
N CYS A 500 -19.74 5.08 -8.02
CA CYS A 500 -19.10 4.12 -8.91
C CYS A 500 -17.73 3.70 -8.37
N ALA A 501 -17.26 2.52 -8.77
CA ALA A 501 -15.93 2.03 -8.46
C ALA A 501 -15.37 1.27 -9.64
N ALA A 502 -14.05 1.32 -9.81
CA ALA A 502 -13.34 0.50 -10.79
C ALA A 502 -12.04 -0.05 -10.16
N GLY A 503 -11.73 -1.28 -10.50
CA GLY A 503 -10.56 -2.01 -10.03
C GLY A 503 -9.78 -2.60 -11.18
N ASP A 504 -8.48 -2.68 -11.01
CA ASP A 504 -7.53 -3.08 -12.03
C ASP A 504 -7.51 -4.61 -12.21
N SER A 505 -7.78 -5.06 -13.41
CA SER A 505 -7.69 -6.49 -13.78
C SER A 505 -6.26 -7.04 -13.72
N ARG A 506 -5.23 -6.18 -13.70
CA ARG A 506 -3.82 -6.59 -13.51
C ARG A 506 -3.57 -7.26 -12.17
N ARG A 507 -4.40 -6.96 -11.14
CA ARG A 507 -4.29 -7.55 -9.80
C ARG A 507 -5.62 -8.07 -9.25
N THR A 508 -6.55 -8.45 -10.14
CA THR A 508 -7.84 -9.06 -9.75
C THR A 508 -8.65 -8.28 -8.70
N ALA A 509 -8.55 -6.94 -8.72
CA ALA A 509 -9.28 -6.10 -7.78
C ALA A 509 -10.79 -6.33 -7.87
N ALA A 510 -11.45 -6.40 -6.72
CA ALA A 510 -12.91 -6.47 -6.60
C ALA A 510 -13.50 -5.08 -6.35
N VAL A 511 -14.71 -4.84 -6.85
CA VAL A 511 -15.46 -3.60 -6.67
C VAL A 511 -16.91 -3.86 -6.33
N ALA A 512 -17.52 -2.97 -5.55
CA ALA A 512 -18.95 -2.95 -5.35
C ALA A 512 -19.45 -1.52 -5.09
N VAL A 513 -20.74 -1.33 -5.36
CA VAL A 513 -21.55 -0.20 -4.87
C VAL A 513 -22.65 -0.80 -4.03
N SER A 514 -22.83 -0.35 -2.79
CA SER A 514 -23.89 -0.85 -1.92
C SER A 514 -25.26 -0.43 -2.48
N GLU A 515 -26.22 -1.34 -2.40
CA GLU A 515 -27.62 -1.06 -2.77
C GLU A 515 -28.26 -0.05 -1.79
N PRO A 516 -29.31 0.67 -2.22
CA PRO A 516 -30.05 1.61 -1.38
C PRO A 516 -30.67 0.98 -0.14
#